data_d295689e3d67294c7002009233579630
#
_entry.id   d295689e3d67294c7002009233579630
#
_cell.length_a   1.000
_cell.length_b   1.000
_cell.length_c   1.000
_cell.angle_alpha   90.00
_cell.angle_beta   90.00
_cell.angle_gamma   90.00
#
_symmetry.space_group_name_H-M   'P 1'
#
loop_
_entity.id
_entity.type
_entity.pdbx_description
1 polymer ?
#
loop_
_entity_poly.entity_id
_entity_poly.type
_entity_poly.pdbx_seq_one_letter_code
_entity_poly.pdbx_strand_id
1 'polypeptide(L)'
;MELSYDRCRELLLSAEVGRVALCTGSGPLIWPVNYSVVEDAIVFRTAPHSLLGARAWNNRLAFEVDLLDQERQQGWSVLATGAGEMIEDPDELAVIRAFRDPHPWAGGPVRLLYVRLRWDVLTGRELG
;
A
#
# COMPACT_ATOMS: atom_id res chain seq x y z
N MET A 1 -9.15 14.55 14.64
CA MET A 1 -8.61 15.71 13.90
C MET A 1 -8.03 15.24 12.58
N GLU A 2 -8.32 15.96 11.53
CA GLU A 2 -7.74 15.65 10.23
C GLU A 2 -6.28 16.06 10.17
N LEU A 3 -5.47 15.23 9.53
CA LEU A 3 -4.06 15.51 9.32
C LEU A 3 -3.86 16.21 7.98
N SER A 4 -2.81 17.04 7.89
CA SER A 4 -2.42 17.67 6.64
C SER A 4 -1.90 16.62 5.65
N TYR A 5 -1.88 16.96 4.37
CA TYR A 5 -1.32 16.10 3.33
C TYR A 5 0.14 15.74 3.65
N ASP A 6 0.94 16.72 4.02
CA ASP A 6 2.37 16.48 4.30
C ASP A 6 2.56 15.55 5.49
N ARG A 7 1.72 15.71 6.53
CA ARG A 7 1.79 14.82 7.70
C ARG A 7 1.36 13.40 7.33
N CYS A 8 0.32 13.25 6.52
CA CYS A 8 -0.09 11.94 6.00
C CYS A 8 1.04 11.26 5.25
N ARG A 9 1.72 12.01 4.40
CA ARG A 9 2.85 11.49 3.63
C ARG A 9 4.00 11.05 4.53
N GLU A 10 4.35 11.84 5.53
CA GLU A 10 5.36 11.48 6.51
C GLU A 10 5.03 10.17 7.24
N LEU A 11 3.79 10.05 7.70
CA LEU A 11 3.34 8.86 8.42
C LEU A 11 3.34 7.63 7.52
N LEU A 12 2.94 7.79 6.28
CA LEU A 12 2.97 6.74 5.29
C LEU A 12 4.40 6.22 5.07
N LEU A 13 5.38 7.13 5.05
CA LEU A 13 6.79 6.77 4.92
C LEU A 13 7.36 6.10 6.17
N SER A 14 6.74 6.28 7.32
CA SER A 14 7.27 5.80 8.61
C SER A 14 6.97 4.34 8.89
N ALA A 15 6.06 3.72 8.17
CA ALA A 15 5.62 2.35 8.41
C ALA A 15 6.08 1.43 7.27
N GLU A 16 5.94 0.13 7.46
CA GLU A 16 6.37 -0.88 6.49
C GLU A 16 5.25 -1.85 6.12
N VAL A 17 4.20 -1.90 6.91
CA VAL A 17 3.07 -2.82 6.70
C VAL A 17 1.79 -2.02 6.65
N GLY A 18 0.98 -2.31 5.67
CA GLY A 18 -0.34 -1.72 5.54
C GLY A 18 -1.32 -2.74 5.00
N ARG A 19 -2.50 -2.26 4.66
CA ARG A 19 -3.57 -3.10 4.13
C ARG A 19 -4.06 -2.53 2.81
N VAL A 20 -4.06 -3.36 1.78
CA VAL A 20 -4.59 -2.99 0.48
C VAL A 20 -5.99 -3.58 0.34
N ALA A 21 -6.92 -2.77 -0.14
CA ALA A 21 -8.30 -3.16 -0.36
C ALA A 21 -8.66 -3.05 -1.83
N LEU A 22 -9.45 -4.01 -2.30
CA LEU A 22 -9.90 -4.10 -3.68
C LEU A 22 -11.37 -4.52 -3.68
N CYS A 23 -12.18 -3.83 -4.47
CA CYS A 23 -13.57 -4.22 -4.70
C CYS A 23 -13.65 -5.24 -5.83
N THR A 24 -14.34 -6.33 -5.57
CA THR A 24 -14.61 -7.39 -6.56
C THR A 24 -16.11 -7.54 -6.77
N GLY A 25 -16.49 -8.35 -7.74
CA GLY A 25 -17.90 -8.68 -7.95
C GLY A 25 -18.56 -9.37 -6.75
N SER A 26 -17.77 -9.98 -5.89
CA SER A 26 -18.24 -10.62 -4.65
C SER A 26 -18.11 -9.72 -3.42
N GLY A 27 -17.69 -8.49 -3.59
CA GLY A 27 -17.54 -7.51 -2.52
C GLY A 27 -16.09 -7.07 -2.31
N PRO A 28 -15.86 -6.23 -1.30
CA PRO A 28 -14.51 -5.75 -0.99
C PRO A 28 -13.69 -6.81 -0.27
N LEU A 29 -12.41 -6.86 -0.59
CA LEU A 29 -11.43 -7.74 0.06
C LEU A 29 -10.24 -6.92 0.53
N ILE A 30 -9.57 -7.37 1.58
CA ILE A 30 -8.45 -6.67 2.21
C ILE A 30 -7.32 -7.67 2.46
N TRP A 31 -6.08 -7.24 2.17
CA TRP A 31 -4.87 -8.03 2.43
C TRP A 31 -3.83 -7.20 3.16
N PRO A 32 -3.13 -7.75 4.17
CA PRO A 32 -1.94 -7.11 4.71
C PRO A 32 -0.78 -7.29 3.72
N VAL A 33 -0.02 -6.23 3.52
CA VAL A 33 1.14 -6.25 2.63
C VAL A 33 2.25 -5.41 3.22
N ASN A 34 3.49 -5.82 2.96
CA ASN A 34 4.63 -4.93 3.13
C ASN A 34 4.68 -3.98 1.94
N TYR A 35 5.14 -2.77 2.17
CA TYR A 35 5.16 -1.76 1.13
C TYR A 35 6.35 -0.84 1.25
N SER A 36 6.60 -0.11 0.19
CA SER A 36 7.49 1.04 0.19
C SER A 36 6.81 2.19 -0.55
N VAL A 37 7.34 3.39 -0.38
CA VAL A 37 6.85 4.58 -1.08
C VAL A 37 7.92 5.04 -2.05
N VAL A 38 7.53 5.19 -3.31
CA VAL A 38 8.42 5.64 -4.37
C VAL A 38 7.67 6.70 -5.20
N GLU A 39 8.18 7.93 -5.18
CA GLU A 39 7.64 9.03 -5.99
C GLU A 39 6.11 9.20 -5.86
N ASP A 40 5.64 9.34 -4.61
CA ASP A 40 4.22 9.54 -4.32
C ASP A 40 3.33 8.38 -4.80
N ALA A 41 3.89 7.19 -4.77
CA ALA A 41 3.15 5.97 -5.02
C ALA A 41 3.52 4.90 -3.99
N ILE A 42 2.57 4.07 -3.68
CA ILE A 42 2.77 2.91 -2.81
C ILE A 42 3.12 1.73 -3.70
N VAL A 43 4.21 1.04 -3.37
CA VAL A 43 4.67 -0.15 -4.10
C VAL A 43 4.57 -1.35 -3.19
N PHE A 44 3.94 -2.40 -3.67
CA PHE A 44 3.89 -3.69 -2.97
C PHE A 44 4.04 -4.84 -3.96
N ARG A 45 4.32 -6.02 -3.42
CA ARG A 45 4.54 -7.22 -4.24
C ARG A 45 3.43 -8.23 -4.00
N THR A 46 3.03 -8.92 -5.06
CA THR A 46 2.03 -9.97 -4.97
C THR A 46 2.35 -11.10 -5.94
N ALA A 47 1.68 -12.24 -5.77
CA ALA A 47 1.83 -13.37 -6.67
C ALA A 47 0.99 -13.16 -7.93
N PRO A 48 1.52 -13.54 -9.13
CA PRO A 48 0.79 -13.34 -10.38
C PRO A 48 -0.59 -14.02 -10.42
N HIS A 49 -0.72 -15.16 -9.76
CA HIS A 49 -1.94 -15.96 -9.78
C HIS A 49 -2.88 -15.69 -8.62
N SER A 50 -2.51 -14.75 -7.72
CA SER A 50 -3.41 -14.34 -6.64
C SER A 50 -4.54 -13.47 -7.20
N LEU A 51 -5.64 -13.40 -6.47
CA LEU A 51 -6.74 -12.52 -6.84
C LEU A 51 -6.29 -11.06 -6.88
N LEU A 52 -5.48 -10.66 -5.90
CA LEU A 52 -4.91 -9.31 -5.87
C LEU A 52 -4.05 -9.05 -7.10
N GLY A 53 -3.15 -9.98 -7.45
CA GLY A 53 -2.29 -9.85 -8.62
C GLY A 53 -3.07 -9.78 -9.93
N ALA A 54 -4.17 -10.52 -10.02
CA ALA A 54 -5.00 -10.54 -11.23
C ALA A 54 -5.84 -9.27 -11.41
N ARG A 55 -6.19 -8.59 -10.31
CA ARG A 55 -7.18 -7.52 -10.31
C ARG A 55 -6.68 -6.15 -9.90
N ALA A 56 -5.48 -6.06 -9.30
CA ALA A 56 -4.97 -4.79 -8.79
C ALA A 56 -4.72 -3.76 -9.90
N TRP A 57 -4.23 -4.21 -11.04
CA TRP A 57 -3.98 -3.31 -12.15
C TRP A 57 -5.29 -2.85 -12.80
N ASN A 58 -5.31 -1.61 -13.25
CA ASN A 58 -6.46 -1.01 -13.92
C ASN A 58 -7.74 -0.94 -13.05
N ASN A 59 -7.58 -1.01 -11.73
CA ASN A 59 -8.67 -0.84 -10.78
C ASN A 59 -8.29 0.19 -9.74
N ARG A 60 -9.30 0.77 -9.09
CA ARG A 60 -9.04 1.61 -7.94
C ARG A 60 -8.77 0.74 -6.73
N LEU A 61 -7.73 1.11 -6.02
CA LEU A 61 -7.32 0.45 -4.78
C LEU A 61 -7.42 1.44 -3.63
N ALA A 62 -7.63 0.93 -2.44
CA ALA A 62 -7.45 1.67 -1.20
C ALA A 62 -6.31 1.04 -0.42
N PHE A 63 -5.58 1.87 0.30
CA PHE A 63 -4.46 1.43 1.13
C PHE A 63 -4.51 2.16 2.45
N GLU A 64 -4.42 1.44 3.55
CA GLU A 64 -4.53 2.00 4.89
C GLU A 64 -3.34 1.60 5.73
N VAL A 65 -2.81 2.56 6.47
CA VAL A 65 -1.76 2.35 7.47
C VAL A 65 -2.19 3.03 8.75
N ASP A 66 -1.93 2.39 9.88
CA ASP A 66 -2.24 2.99 11.16
C ASP A 66 -1.22 2.61 12.23
N LEU A 67 -1.25 3.34 13.31
CA LEU A 67 -0.57 3.00 14.55
C LEU A 67 -1.51 3.36 15.68
N LEU A 68 -1.97 2.35 16.41
CA LEU A 68 -2.97 2.50 17.45
C LEU A 68 -2.41 2.05 18.79
N ASP A 69 -2.53 2.91 19.80
CA ASP A 69 -2.15 2.61 21.19
C ASP A 69 -3.41 2.47 22.02
N GLN A 70 -3.77 1.24 22.32
CA GLN A 70 -4.99 0.90 23.05
C GLN A 70 -4.97 1.43 24.50
N GLU A 71 -3.82 1.39 25.15
CA GLU A 71 -3.71 1.83 26.53
C GLU A 71 -3.91 3.34 26.66
N ARG A 72 -3.35 4.10 25.76
CA ARG A 72 -3.45 5.56 25.75
C ARG A 72 -4.65 6.08 24.99
N GLN A 73 -5.35 5.21 24.28
CA GLN A 73 -6.47 5.58 23.41
C GLN A 73 -6.06 6.67 22.43
N GLN A 74 -4.88 6.49 21.83
CA GLN A 74 -4.28 7.43 20.89
C GLN A 74 -3.79 6.68 19.66
N GLY A 75 -3.65 7.40 18.59
CA GLY A 75 -3.11 6.82 17.37
C GLY A 75 -3.36 7.71 16.17
N TRP A 76 -3.06 7.14 15.02
CA TRP A 76 -3.32 7.81 13.75
C TRP A 76 -3.64 6.75 12.69
N SER A 77 -4.33 7.17 11.66
CA SER A 77 -4.54 6.37 10.45
C SER A 77 -4.38 7.23 9.20
N VAL A 78 -3.89 6.62 8.15
CA VAL A 78 -3.73 7.26 6.83
C VAL A 78 -4.38 6.36 5.78
N LEU A 79 -5.15 6.98 4.90
CA LEU A 79 -5.83 6.31 3.81
C LEU A 79 -5.39 6.91 2.48
N ALA A 80 -4.92 6.06 1.58
CA ALA A 80 -4.58 6.43 0.21
C ALA A 80 -5.50 5.70 -0.74
N THR A 81 -6.04 6.39 -1.72
CA THR A 81 -6.82 5.77 -2.79
C THR A 81 -6.29 6.22 -4.15
N GLY A 82 -6.33 5.33 -5.10
CA GLY A 82 -5.85 5.62 -6.44
C GLY A 82 -5.88 4.40 -7.35
N ALA A 83 -5.45 4.59 -8.57
CA ALA A 83 -5.39 3.52 -9.55
C ALA A 83 -4.19 2.60 -9.29
N GLY A 84 -4.42 1.30 -9.44
CA GLY A 84 -3.36 0.31 -9.42
C GLY A 84 -2.72 0.16 -10.79
N GLU A 85 -1.40 0.04 -10.81
CA GLU A 85 -0.61 -0.17 -12.02
C GLU A 85 0.38 -1.31 -11.79
N MET A 86 0.59 -2.12 -12.82
CA MET A 86 1.70 -3.07 -12.82
C MET A 86 2.98 -2.33 -13.17
N ILE A 87 4.04 -2.61 -12.42
CA ILE A 87 5.36 -2.07 -12.74
C ILE A 87 6.07 -3.10 -13.63
N GLU A 88 6.25 -2.77 -14.89
CA GLU A 88 6.83 -3.68 -15.88
C GLU A 88 8.16 -3.19 -16.44
N ASP A 89 8.45 -1.90 -16.33
CA ASP A 89 9.70 -1.33 -16.86
C ASP A 89 10.90 -1.91 -16.10
N PRO A 90 11.83 -2.59 -16.80
CA PRO A 90 13.00 -3.18 -16.18
C PRO A 90 13.87 -2.18 -15.40
N ASP A 91 13.98 -0.95 -15.87
CA ASP A 91 14.79 0.08 -15.23
C ASP A 91 14.15 0.54 -13.91
N GLU A 92 12.83 0.74 -13.91
CA GLU A 92 12.11 1.06 -12.67
C GLU A 92 12.22 -0.08 -11.66
N LEU A 93 12.03 -1.32 -12.11
CA LEU A 93 12.13 -2.50 -11.25
C LEU A 93 13.52 -2.63 -10.64
N ALA A 94 14.56 -2.36 -11.43
CA ALA A 94 15.93 -2.44 -10.94
C ALA A 94 16.19 -1.43 -9.81
N VAL A 95 15.70 -0.21 -9.95
CA VAL A 95 15.84 0.83 -8.92
C VAL A 95 15.06 0.45 -7.65
N ILE A 96 13.83 -0.01 -7.81
CA ILE A 96 13.00 -0.42 -6.66
C ILE A 96 13.66 -1.57 -5.91
N ARG A 97 14.12 -2.60 -6.62
CA ARG A 97 14.78 -3.75 -6.01
C ARG A 97 16.06 -3.39 -5.27
N ALA A 98 16.79 -2.41 -5.78
CA ALA A 98 18.05 -2.01 -5.16
C ALA A 98 17.85 -1.14 -3.92
N PHE A 99 16.85 -0.26 -3.89
CA PHE A 99 16.75 0.81 -2.89
C PHE A 99 15.44 0.85 -2.11
N ARG A 100 14.36 0.29 -2.65
CA ARG A 100 13.01 0.41 -2.08
C ARG A 100 12.21 -0.87 -2.20
N ASP A 101 12.85 -2.02 -2.17
CA ASP A 101 12.16 -3.29 -2.35
C ASP A 101 11.28 -3.59 -1.13
N PRO A 102 9.95 -3.67 -1.31
CA PRO A 102 9.08 -4.10 -0.22
C PRO A 102 9.27 -5.59 0.04
N HIS A 103 9.62 -5.94 1.27
CA HIS A 103 9.88 -7.33 1.62
C HIS A 103 8.58 -8.12 1.72
N PRO A 104 8.42 -9.22 0.96
CA PRO A 104 7.24 -10.07 1.11
C PRO A 104 7.30 -10.85 2.42
N TRP A 105 6.15 -11.30 2.88
CA TRP A 105 6.07 -12.14 4.05
C TRP A 105 6.84 -13.45 3.83
N ALA A 106 7.49 -13.95 4.87
CA ALA A 106 8.21 -15.21 4.81
C ALA A 106 7.24 -16.37 4.59
N GLY A 107 7.62 -17.28 3.70
CA GLY A 107 6.76 -18.40 3.32
C GLY A 107 5.68 -17.99 2.31
N GLY A 108 4.92 -18.94 1.82
CA GLY A 108 3.90 -18.70 0.82
C GLY A 108 4.44 -18.63 -0.61
N PRO A 109 3.60 -18.26 -1.57
CA PRO A 109 3.99 -18.24 -2.99
C PRO A 109 4.99 -17.12 -3.27
N VAL A 110 5.78 -17.31 -4.33
CA VAL A 110 6.73 -16.29 -4.79
C VAL A 110 5.95 -15.08 -5.29
N ARG A 111 6.31 -13.89 -4.79
CA ARG A 111 5.64 -12.64 -5.13
C ARG A 111 6.48 -11.86 -6.13
N LEU A 112 6.29 -12.19 -7.42
CA LEU A 112 7.06 -11.63 -8.53
C LEU A 112 6.45 -10.36 -9.12
N LEU A 113 5.16 -10.12 -8.90
CA LEU A 113 4.48 -8.93 -9.41
C LEU A 113 4.70 -7.76 -8.49
N TYR A 114 5.13 -6.64 -9.08
CA TYR A 114 5.21 -5.36 -8.40
C TYR A 114 4.03 -4.51 -8.86
N VAL A 115 3.25 -4.05 -7.90
CA VAL A 115 2.07 -3.20 -8.13
C VAL A 115 2.34 -1.84 -7.52
N ARG A 116 1.97 -0.80 -8.24
CA ARG A 116 2.05 0.58 -7.78
C ARG A 116 0.65 1.15 -7.66
N LEU A 117 0.36 1.75 -6.50
CA LEU A 117 -0.83 2.55 -6.29
C LEU A 117 -0.40 4.01 -6.29
N ARG A 118 -0.74 4.74 -7.35
CA ARG A 118 -0.56 6.20 -7.38
C ARG A 118 -1.77 6.82 -6.73
N TRP A 119 -1.60 7.39 -5.56
CA TRP A 119 -2.72 7.99 -4.89
C TRP A 119 -3.09 9.32 -5.54
N ASP A 120 -4.37 9.54 -5.69
CA ASP A 120 -4.96 10.83 -6.05
C ASP A 120 -5.68 11.46 -4.84
N VAL A 121 -5.96 10.64 -3.83
CA VAL A 121 -6.51 11.10 -2.55
C VAL A 121 -5.67 10.50 -1.43
N LEU A 122 -5.19 11.36 -0.54
CA LEU A 122 -4.43 10.96 0.65
C LEU A 122 -4.99 11.73 1.83
N THR A 123 -5.56 11.00 2.77
CA THR A 123 -6.18 11.58 3.96
C THR A 123 -5.70 10.86 5.21
N GLY A 124 -5.82 11.52 6.34
CA GLY A 124 -5.43 10.91 7.61
C GLY A 124 -6.14 11.54 8.77
N ARG A 125 -6.16 10.81 9.86
CA ARG A 125 -6.81 11.24 11.10
C ARG A 125 -5.93 10.92 12.28
N GLU A 126 -5.88 11.84 13.21
CA GLU A 126 -5.32 11.62 14.54
C GLU A 126 -6.46 11.26 15.48
N LEU A 127 -6.24 10.23 16.29
CA LEU A 127 -7.22 9.66 17.20
C LEU A 127 -6.78 9.93 18.64
N GLY A 128 -7.70 10.38 19.46
CA GLY A 128 -7.43 10.69 20.87
C GLY A 128 -7.09 12.14 21.14
#